data_69b4c58f7cf7d2a82b4ecc1f9d88318d
#
_entry.id   69b4c58f7cf7d2a82b4ecc1f9d88318d
#
_cell.length_a   1.000
_cell.length_b   1.000
_cell.length_c   1.000
_cell.angle_alpha   90.00
_cell.angle_beta   90.00
_cell.angle_gamma   90.00
#
_symmetry.space_group_name_H-M   'P 1'
#
loop_
_entity.id
_entity.type
_entity.pdbx_description
1 polymer ?
#
loop_
_entity_poly.entity_id
_entity_poly.type
_entity_poly.pdbx_seq_one_letter_code
_entity_poly.pdbx_strand_id
1 'polypeptide(L)'
;MLDPIVKTIEVPCSQEKAFNVFVNEMDSWWPLGKFTVSAMGGAPAKAIRVDAKQGGKIVEIGPSGTEYLWGTIKSYDPHDFFSMDFHFAPPGEKVDARTLVEVRFTALGNKRTRVVLTQSNWEAFGEKAAMLRDRGYGQAWVAIFEGAYKAACGG
;
A
#
# COMPACT_ATOMS: atom_id res chain seq x y z
N MET A 1 5.28 22.04 -5.63
CA MET A 1 4.71 20.68 -5.70
C MET A 1 5.81 19.63 -5.50
N LEU A 2 5.57 18.66 -4.67
CA LEU A 2 6.54 17.58 -4.44
C LEU A 2 6.43 16.51 -5.51
N ASP A 3 7.57 15.96 -5.90
CA ASP A 3 7.61 14.86 -6.86
C ASP A 3 6.99 13.59 -6.26
N PRO A 4 6.39 12.72 -7.09
CA PRO A 4 5.92 11.43 -6.61
C PRO A 4 7.05 10.57 -6.05
N ILE A 5 6.71 9.69 -5.12
CA ILE A 5 7.60 8.56 -4.79
C ILE A 5 7.41 7.53 -5.88
N VAL A 6 8.49 7.05 -6.46
CA VAL A 6 8.45 5.98 -7.47
C VAL A 6 9.39 4.86 -7.02
N LYS A 7 8.84 3.66 -6.86
CA LYS A 7 9.60 2.47 -6.50
C LYS A 7 9.41 1.40 -7.56
N THR A 8 10.50 0.84 -8.04
CA THR A 8 10.47 -0.21 -9.07
C THR A 8 11.20 -1.45 -8.55
N ILE A 9 10.54 -2.59 -8.63
CA ILE A 9 11.14 -3.88 -8.30
C ILE A 9 10.83 -4.91 -9.39
N GLU A 10 11.60 -6.00 -9.41
CA GLU A 10 11.28 -7.18 -10.19
C GLU A 10 11.07 -8.34 -9.23
N VAL A 11 10.04 -9.12 -9.47
CA VAL A 11 9.67 -10.26 -8.63
C VAL A 11 9.70 -11.56 -9.46
N PRO A 12 10.14 -12.68 -8.86
CA PRO A 12 10.32 -13.95 -9.59
C PRO A 12 9.02 -14.76 -9.65
N CYS A 13 7.94 -14.13 -10.11
CA CYS A 13 6.65 -14.79 -10.28
C CYS A 13 5.89 -14.18 -11.45
N SER A 14 4.80 -14.86 -11.85
CA SER A 14 3.97 -14.38 -12.96
C SER A 14 3.27 -13.05 -12.62
N GLN A 15 2.85 -12.35 -13.66
CA GLN A 15 2.09 -11.11 -13.52
C GLN A 15 0.81 -11.34 -12.70
N GLU A 16 0.11 -12.41 -12.97
CA GLU A 16 -1.11 -12.77 -12.23
C GLU A 16 -0.82 -12.96 -10.76
N LYS A 17 0.23 -13.72 -10.42
CA LYS A 17 0.62 -13.93 -9.02
C LYS A 17 1.05 -12.63 -8.37
N ALA A 18 1.86 -11.82 -9.04
CA ALA A 18 2.33 -10.55 -8.49
C ALA A 18 1.17 -9.62 -8.15
N PHE A 19 0.19 -9.53 -9.05
CA PHE A 19 -1.02 -8.74 -8.82
C PHE A 19 -1.85 -9.29 -7.66
N ASN A 20 -2.11 -10.59 -7.65
CA ASN A 20 -2.94 -11.22 -6.62
C ASN A 20 -2.31 -11.15 -5.23
N VAL A 21 -1.00 -11.33 -5.13
CA VAL A 21 -0.28 -11.21 -3.86
C VAL A 21 -0.44 -9.78 -3.33
N PHE A 22 -0.27 -8.77 -4.18
CA PHE A 22 -0.39 -7.39 -3.73
C PHE A 22 -1.80 -7.08 -3.23
N VAL A 23 -2.80 -7.33 -4.05
CA VAL A 23 -4.19 -6.88 -3.81
C VAL A 23 -4.97 -7.85 -2.94
N ASN A 24 -4.98 -9.13 -3.29
CA ASN A 24 -5.85 -10.11 -2.65
C ASN A 24 -5.24 -10.75 -1.41
N GLU A 25 -3.91 -10.68 -1.26
CA GLU A 25 -3.21 -11.30 -0.14
C GLU A 25 -2.45 -10.27 0.71
N MET A 26 -2.85 -9.01 0.66
CA MET A 26 -2.19 -7.93 1.41
C MET A 26 -2.08 -8.26 2.90
N ASP A 27 -3.09 -8.88 3.46
CA ASP A 27 -3.15 -9.31 4.86
C ASP A 27 -2.02 -10.28 5.23
N SER A 28 -1.53 -11.06 4.26
CA SER A 28 -0.53 -12.08 4.52
C SER A 28 0.90 -11.55 4.56
N TRP A 29 1.18 -10.38 3.99
CA TRP A 29 2.56 -9.87 3.90
C TRP A 29 2.76 -8.47 4.44
N TRP A 30 1.72 -7.67 4.57
CA TRP A 30 1.86 -6.31 5.12
C TRP A 30 2.38 -6.38 6.55
N PRO A 31 3.40 -5.58 6.93
CA PRO A 31 3.92 -5.60 8.30
C PRO A 31 2.91 -5.03 9.30
N LEU A 32 2.10 -5.89 9.89
CA LEU A 32 0.99 -5.51 10.77
C LEU A 32 1.46 -4.86 12.07
N GLY A 33 2.68 -5.13 12.48
CA GLY A 33 3.26 -4.62 13.73
C GLY A 33 4.04 -3.32 13.60
N LYS A 34 4.13 -2.73 12.41
CA LYS A 34 4.94 -1.52 12.20
C LYS A 34 4.23 -0.43 11.40
N PHE A 35 3.63 -0.78 10.28
CA PHE A 35 3.11 0.20 9.32
C PHE A 35 1.60 0.15 9.25
N THR A 36 0.96 0.36 10.41
CA THR A 36 -0.49 0.34 10.57
C THR A 36 -0.90 1.40 11.57
N VAL A 37 -2.17 1.78 11.56
CA VAL A 37 -2.73 2.68 12.56
C VAL A 37 -2.58 2.08 13.95
N SER A 38 -2.88 0.79 14.08
CA SER A 38 -2.78 0.06 15.35
C SER A 38 -1.36 0.09 15.92
N ALA A 39 -0.35 -0.13 15.08
CA ALA A 39 1.06 -0.10 15.49
C ALA A 39 1.48 1.29 15.98
N MET A 40 0.94 2.35 15.38
CA MET A 40 1.17 3.72 15.85
C MET A 40 0.59 3.94 17.25
N GLY A 41 -0.44 3.18 17.60
CA GLY A 41 -1.06 3.20 18.94
C GLY A 41 -0.43 2.22 19.91
N GLY A 42 0.61 1.48 19.52
CA GLY A 42 1.38 0.61 20.41
C GLY A 42 1.09 -0.89 20.32
N ALA A 43 0.23 -1.33 19.41
CA ALA A 43 -0.09 -2.75 19.26
C ALA A 43 -0.25 -3.13 17.79
N PRO A 44 0.10 -4.36 17.39
CA PRO A 44 -0.04 -4.77 16.00
C PRO A 44 -1.50 -4.80 15.55
N ALA A 45 -1.74 -4.53 14.28
CA ALA A 45 -3.04 -4.75 13.68
C ALA A 45 -3.34 -6.25 13.64
N LYS A 46 -4.63 -6.57 13.67
CA LYS A 46 -5.10 -7.94 13.61
C LYS A 46 -5.18 -8.45 12.17
N ALA A 47 -5.61 -7.58 11.26
CA ALA A 47 -5.81 -7.96 9.86
C ALA A 47 -5.93 -6.71 8.97
N ILE A 48 -5.80 -6.93 7.65
CA ILE A 48 -6.14 -5.94 6.64
C ILE A 48 -7.17 -6.60 5.72
N ARG A 49 -8.31 -5.94 5.53
CA ARG A 49 -9.38 -6.43 4.67
C ARG A 49 -9.44 -5.59 3.41
N VAL A 50 -9.30 -6.23 2.27
CA VAL A 50 -9.36 -5.57 0.96
C VAL A 50 -10.58 -6.09 0.21
N ASP A 51 -11.46 -5.20 -0.18
CA ASP A 51 -12.57 -5.51 -1.08
C ASP A 51 -12.07 -5.26 -2.51
N ALA A 52 -11.59 -6.32 -3.16
CA ALA A 52 -10.81 -6.24 -4.39
C ALA A 52 -11.70 -5.97 -5.62
N LYS A 53 -12.07 -4.72 -5.78
CA LYS A 53 -12.86 -4.22 -6.93
C LYS A 53 -12.79 -2.71 -6.96
N GLN A 54 -13.16 -2.10 -8.09
CA GLN A 54 -13.29 -0.65 -8.18
C GLN A 54 -14.32 -0.17 -7.15
N GLY A 55 -13.97 0.83 -6.38
CA GLY A 55 -14.80 1.35 -5.29
C GLY A 55 -14.70 0.55 -3.99
N GLY A 56 -13.97 -0.58 -3.97
CA GLY A 56 -13.78 -1.38 -2.78
C GLY A 56 -12.91 -0.68 -1.75
N LYS A 57 -13.13 -0.98 -0.47
CA LYS A 57 -12.42 -0.35 0.64
C LYS A 57 -11.25 -1.20 1.11
N ILE A 58 -10.21 -0.52 1.59
CA ILE A 58 -9.06 -1.14 2.25
C ILE A 58 -9.14 -0.73 3.71
N VAL A 59 -9.36 -1.71 4.59
CA VAL A 59 -9.67 -1.49 6.00
C VAL A 59 -8.73 -2.30 6.88
N GLU A 60 -8.10 -1.61 7.83
CA GLU A 60 -7.32 -2.25 8.88
C GLU A 60 -8.22 -2.64 10.03
N ILE A 61 -8.06 -3.86 10.55
CA ILE A 61 -8.75 -4.32 11.75
C ILE A 61 -7.77 -4.23 12.91
N GLY A 62 -8.08 -3.41 13.90
CA GLY A 62 -7.25 -3.24 15.10
C GLY A 62 -7.38 -4.40 16.08
N PRO A 63 -6.53 -4.43 17.14
CA PRO A 63 -6.52 -5.53 18.09
C PRO A 63 -7.84 -5.72 18.85
N SER A 64 -8.62 -4.65 19.01
CA SER A 64 -9.94 -4.71 19.66
C SER A 64 -11.09 -4.82 18.65
N GLY A 65 -10.80 -5.00 17.37
CA GLY A 65 -11.80 -5.08 16.30
C GLY A 65 -12.18 -3.74 15.69
N THR A 66 -11.59 -2.63 16.16
CA THR A 66 -11.83 -1.31 15.58
C THR A 66 -11.38 -1.28 14.12
N GLU A 67 -12.19 -0.68 13.25
CA GLU A 67 -11.87 -0.57 11.83
C GLU A 67 -11.29 0.80 11.52
N TYR A 68 -10.19 0.80 10.75
CA TYR A 68 -9.55 2.02 10.27
C TYR A 68 -9.50 1.99 8.75
N LEU A 69 -10.18 2.94 8.11
CA LEU A 69 -10.20 3.03 6.64
C LEU A 69 -8.88 3.64 6.15
N TRP A 70 -8.15 2.91 5.32
CA TRP A 70 -6.96 3.42 4.65
C TRP A 70 -7.30 4.15 3.35
N GLY A 71 -8.27 3.66 2.60
CA GLY A 71 -8.68 4.25 1.35
C GLY A 71 -9.62 3.37 0.54
N THR A 72 -9.81 3.77 -0.71
CA THR A 72 -10.67 3.07 -1.67
C THR A 72 -9.89 2.76 -2.94
N ILE A 73 -10.24 1.65 -3.58
CA ILE A 73 -9.66 1.29 -4.88
C ILE A 73 -10.31 2.17 -5.95
N LYS A 74 -9.48 2.93 -6.66
CA LYS A 74 -9.92 3.85 -7.70
C LYS A 74 -9.98 3.18 -9.06
N SER A 75 -8.96 2.40 -9.38
CA SER A 75 -8.88 1.63 -10.63
C SER A 75 -8.53 0.20 -10.31
N TYR A 76 -9.17 -0.73 -11.01
CA TYR A 76 -8.95 -2.15 -10.79
C TYR A 76 -8.95 -2.85 -12.14
N ASP A 77 -7.76 -3.15 -12.64
CA ASP A 77 -7.57 -3.78 -13.94
C ASP A 77 -6.64 -4.99 -13.81
N PRO A 78 -7.18 -6.15 -13.39
CA PRO A 78 -6.39 -7.36 -13.23
C PRO A 78 -5.87 -7.85 -14.59
N HIS A 79 -4.58 -8.19 -14.74
CA HIS A 79 -3.55 -8.19 -13.69
C HIS A 79 -2.48 -7.15 -14.03
N ASP A 80 -2.90 -6.05 -14.65
CA ASP A 80 -2.02 -4.99 -15.18
C ASP A 80 -1.81 -3.85 -14.20
N PHE A 81 -2.89 -3.41 -13.55
CA PHE A 81 -2.86 -2.13 -12.86
C PHE A 81 -3.91 -2.05 -11.77
N PHE A 82 -3.55 -1.38 -10.67
CA PHE A 82 -4.53 -0.98 -9.67
C PHE A 82 -4.11 0.34 -9.06
N SER A 83 -5.07 1.12 -8.60
CA SER A 83 -4.79 2.35 -7.85
C SER A 83 -5.75 2.49 -6.69
N MET A 84 -5.31 3.20 -5.68
CA MET A 84 -6.10 3.48 -4.49
C MET A 84 -5.79 4.87 -3.98
N ASP A 85 -6.77 5.54 -3.39
CA ASP A 85 -6.41 6.64 -2.51
C ASP A 85 -5.96 6.02 -1.18
N PHE A 86 -5.01 6.65 -0.49
CA PHE A 86 -4.33 5.96 0.59
C PHE A 86 -3.72 6.91 1.61
N HIS A 87 -4.08 6.73 2.86
CA HIS A 87 -3.40 7.35 3.98
C HIS A 87 -3.84 6.67 5.27
N PHE A 88 -2.94 6.54 6.22
CA PHE A 88 -3.29 6.17 7.58
C PHE A 88 -2.54 7.10 8.56
N ALA A 89 -3.22 7.45 9.64
CA ALA A 89 -2.73 8.38 10.66
C ALA A 89 -2.83 7.72 12.04
N PRO A 90 -2.16 8.26 13.07
CA PRO A 90 -2.28 7.71 14.43
C PRO A 90 -3.73 7.60 14.88
N PRO A 91 -4.05 6.62 15.75
CA PRO A 91 -5.43 6.45 16.23
C PRO A 91 -5.98 7.74 16.86
N GLY A 92 -7.23 8.04 16.54
CA GLY A 92 -7.91 9.23 17.05
C GLY A 92 -7.65 10.50 16.26
N GLU A 93 -6.69 10.50 15.33
CA GLU A 93 -6.43 11.61 14.45
C GLU A 93 -7.32 11.52 13.22
N LYS A 94 -8.09 12.57 12.94
CA LYS A 94 -8.96 12.61 11.76
C LYS A 94 -8.25 13.33 10.63
N VAL A 95 -7.93 12.59 9.58
CA VAL A 95 -7.30 13.13 8.38
C VAL A 95 -8.10 12.67 7.17
N ASP A 96 -8.73 13.62 6.48
CA ASP A 96 -9.53 13.31 5.28
C ASP A 96 -8.66 13.30 4.01
N ALA A 97 -7.49 13.95 4.06
CA ALA A 97 -6.58 13.98 2.93
C ALA A 97 -5.99 12.60 2.66
N ARG A 98 -5.85 12.25 1.38
CA ARG A 98 -5.24 10.99 0.97
C ARG A 98 -4.30 11.19 -0.20
N THR A 99 -3.25 10.37 -0.24
CA THR A 99 -2.38 10.27 -1.39
C THR A 99 -3.04 9.39 -2.44
N LEU A 100 -2.50 9.37 -3.65
CA LEU A 100 -2.85 8.41 -4.69
C LEU A 100 -1.69 7.43 -4.83
N VAL A 101 -1.98 6.14 -4.67
CA VAL A 101 -1.02 5.06 -4.89
C VAL A 101 -1.42 4.31 -6.15
N GLU A 102 -0.50 4.22 -7.10
CA GLU A 102 -0.71 3.52 -8.38
C GLU A 102 0.32 2.40 -8.47
N VAL A 103 -0.13 1.20 -8.80
CA VAL A 103 0.75 0.04 -8.92
C VAL A 103 0.53 -0.61 -10.28
N ARG A 104 1.60 -0.67 -11.08
CA ARG A 104 1.58 -1.26 -12.41
C ARG A 104 2.42 -2.53 -12.43
N PHE A 105 1.84 -3.59 -13.00
CA PHE A 105 2.45 -4.90 -13.08
C PHE A 105 2.71 -5.23 -14.55
N THR A 106 3.97 -5.41 -14.92
CA THR A 106 4.36 -5.68 -16.30
C THR A 106 5.07 -7.02 -16.39
N ALA A 107 4.51 -7.94 -17.16
CA ALA A 107 5.14 -9.24 -17.38
C ALA A 107 6.43 -9.09 -18.16
N LEU A 108 7.52 -9.64 -17.61
CA LEU A 108 8.82 -9.72 -18.29
C LEU A 108 9.08 -11.15 -18.78
N GLY A 109 8.20 -12.07 -18.41
CA GLY A 109 8.25 -13.49 -18.72
C GLY A 109 7.24 -14.23 -17.88
N ASN A 110 7.19 -15.55 -17.99
CA ASN A 110 6.19 -16.36 -17.26
C ASN A 110 6.42 -16.37 -15.75
N LYS A 111 7.65 -16.09 -15.31
CA LYS A 111 8.05 -16.14 -13.89
C LYS A 111 8.83 -14.90 -13.50
N ARG A 112 8.59 -13.78 -14.16
CA ARG A 112 9.24 -12.52 -13.83
C ARG A 112 8.32 -11.36 -14.16
N THR A 113 8.13 -10.47 -13.21
CA THR A 113 7.24 -9.31 -13.35
C THR A 113 7.94 -8.08 -12.80
N ARG A 114 7.83 -6.97 -13.53
CA ARG A 114 8.22 -5.65 -13.01
C ARG A 114 7.01 -5.05 -12.34
N VAL A 115 7.22 -4.56 -11.11
CA VAL A 115 6.16 -3.89 -10.35
C VAL A 115 6.63 -2.47 -10.04
N VAL A 116 5.85 -1.48 -10.46
CA VAL A 116 6.16 -0.06 -10.24
C VAL A 116 5.07 0.54 -9.36
N LEU A 117 5.46 1.06 -8.20
CA LEU A 117 4.58 1.75 -7.27
C LEU A 117 4.87 3.25 -7.35
N THR A 118 3.83 4.05 -7.57
CA THR A 118 3.91 5.51 -7.61
C THR A 118 2.95 6.09 -6.58
N GLN A 119 3.46 6.94 -5.69
CA GLN A 119 2.64 7.63 -4.70
C GLN A 119 2.72 9.13 -4.95
N SER A 120 1.57 9.75 -5.17
CA SER A 120 1.44 11.16 -5.54
C SER A 120 0.31 11.83 -4.76
N ASN A 121 -0.04 13.05 -5.16
CA ASN A 121 -1.07 13.88 -4.53
C ASN A 121 -0.64 14.37 -3.14
N TRP A 122 0.64 14.69 -3.00
CA TRP A 122 1.21 15.19 -1.74
C TRP A 122 0.65 16.54 -1.34
N GLU A 123 0.25 17.35 -2.31
CA GLU A 123 -0.33 18.68 -2.09
C GLU A 123 -1.58 18.66 -1.22
N ALA A 124 -2.28 17.52 -1.14
CA ALA A 124 -3.44 17.36 -0.26
C ALA A 124 -3.09 17.53 1.23
N PHE A 125 -1.83 17.37 1.58
CA PHE A 125 -1.35 17.45 2.97
C PHE A 125 -0.74 18.82 3.33
N GLY A 126 -0.67 19.74 2.37
CA GLY A 126 -0.15 21.09 2.61
C GLY A 126 1.25 21.07 3.20
N GLU A 127 1.44 21.74 4.34
CA GLU A 127 2.75 21.88 5.00
C GLU A 127 3.33 20.56 5.50
N LYS A 128 2.50 19.57 5.76
CA LYS A 128 2.94 18.25 6.25
C LYS A 128 3.43 17.34 5.13
N ALA A 129 3.21 17.71 3.87
CA ALA A 129 3.47 16.87 2.72
C ALA A 129 4.93 16.39 2.65
N ALA A 130 5.90 17.31 2.79
CA ALA A 130 7.32 16.99 2.68
C ALA A 130 7.75 15.97 3.76
N MET A 131 7.30 16.14 4.99
CA MET A 131 7.63 15.23 6.09
C MET A 131 7.02 13.85 5.88
N LEU A 132 5.73 13.79 5.47
CA LEU A 132 5.06 12.52 5.20
C LEU A 132 5.73 11.77 4.06
N ARG A 133 6.11 12.50 2.99
CA ARG A 133 6.78 11.90 1.84
C ARG A 133 8.17 11.37 2.21
N ASP A 134 9.01 12.21 2.81
CA ASP A 134 10.44 11.92 2.98
C ASP A 134 10.74 11.06 4.22
N ARG A 135 10.07 11.33 5.34
CA ARG A 135 10.31 10.64 6.61
C ARG A 135 9.29 9.54 6.92
N GLY A 136 8.10 9.64 6.32
CA GLY A 136 7.04 8.66 6.50
C GLY A 136 7.06 7.61 5.40
N TYR A 137 6.32 7.86 4.33
CA TYR A 137 6.10 6.86 3.28
C TYR A 137 7.36 6.47 2.51
N GLY A 138 8.28 7.41 2.26
CA GLY A 138 9.52 7.08 1.56
C GLY A 138 10.33 6.02 2.28
N GLN A 139 10.38 6.07 3.60
CA GLN A 139 11.05 5.06 4.41
C GLN A 139 10.22 3.78 4.53
N ALA A 140 8.91 3.94 4.69
CA ALA A 140 8.00 2.80 4.86
C ALA A 140 8.00 1.87 3.64
N TRP A 141 7.96 2.41 2.44
CA TRP A 141 7.93 1.59 1.22
C TRP A 141 9.18 0.71 1.05
N VAL A 142 10.31 1.11 1.58
CA VAL A 142 11.52 0.26 1.57
C VAL A 142 11.23 -1.06 2.30
N ALA A 143 10.64 -0.98 3.47
CA ALA A 143 10.29 -2.18 4.25
C ALA A 143 9.06 -2.91 3.71
N ILE A 144 8.04 -2.18 3.31
CA ILE A 144 6.75 -2.75 2.88
C ILE A 144 6.85 -3.33 1.47
N PHE A 145 7.30 -2.54 0.51
CA PHE A 145 7.26 -2.90 -0.91
C PHE A 145 8.53 -3.65 -1.35
N GLU A 146 9.69 -3.05 -1.10
CA GLU A 146 10.97 -3.65 -1.50
C GLU A 146 11.34 -4.84 -0.60
N GLY A 147 10.82 -4.90 0.62
CA GLY A 147 11.05 -5.98 1.56
C GLY A 147 9.91 -7.00 1.59
N ALA A 148 8.83 -6.69 2.34
CA ALA A 148 7.76 -7.65 2.64
C ALA A 148 7.02 -8.14 1.39
N TYR A 149 6.60 -7.24 0.51
CA TYR A 149 5.88 -7.62 -0.70
C TYR A 149 6.77 -8.46 -1.63
N LYS A 150 8.00 -8.01 -1.88
CA LYS A 150 8.92 -8.73 -2.74
C LYS A 150 9.18 -10.15 -2.21
N ALA A 151 9.39 -10.29 -0.91
CA ALA A 151 9.55 -11.60 -0.27
C ALA A 151 8.32 -12.49 -0.45
N ALA A 152 7.12 -11.92 -0.36
CA ALA A 152 5.86 -12.64 -0.57
C ALA A 152 5.74 -13.18 -2.00
N CYS A 153 6.38 -12.53 -2.96
CA CYS A 153 6.43 -12.98 -4.36
C CYS A 153 7.56 -13.98 -4.63
N GLY A 154 8.34 -14.35 -3.61
CA GLY A 154 9.45 -15.29 -3.74
C GLY A 154 10.82 -14.65 -3.96
N GLY A 155 10.90 -13.33 -3.83
CA GLY A 155 12.12 -12.56 -4.05
C GLY A 155 13.02 -12.36 -2.84
#